data_0e611330f0ce4ca3afc0ce8b65bbf61d
#
_entry.id   0e611330f0ce4ca3afc0ce8b65bbf61d
#
_cell.length_a   1.000
_cell.length_b   1.000
_cell.length_c   1.000
_cell.angle_alpha   90.00
_cell.angle_beta   90.00
_cell.angle_gamma   90.00
#
_symmetry.space_group_name_H-M   'P 1'
#
loop_
_entity.id
_entity.type
_entity.pdbx_description
1 polymer ?
#
loop_
_entity_poly.entity_id
_entity_poly.type
_entity_poly.pdbx_seq_one_letter_code
_entity_poly.pdbx_strand_id
1 'polypeptide(L)'
;MPDRSIDYRAIERQLTEALGLRRRPVAVAFRSTPPAGIPKFTGTEPSGCSFWRLAAAERTFYTVPADHRNCPIGSYTHNMPLPPERSGELTQTLGLMTELGYLKMEEVPGIPRLAQSPGVVIYSPLSDAPVDPDVVLVAGRPGRVMLLQEAALRAGVAALAPLLGRPTCMALPASIAQGVIASTGCVVTASTPTLARTSST
;
A
#
# COMPACT_ATOMS: atom_id res chain seq x y z
N MET A 1 -13.57 28.77 2.38
CA MET A 1 -12.15 28.39 2.20
C MET A 1 -12.05 27.78 0.82
N PRO A 2 -11.10 28.18 -0.06
CA PRO A 2 -10.97 27.52 -1.33
C PRO A 2 -10.64 26.05 -1.10
N ASP A 3 -11.41 25.18 -1.73
CA ASP A 3 -11.17 23.75 -1.81
C ASP A 3 -9.80 23.56 -2.49
N ARG A 4 -8.75 23.30 -1.69
CA ARG A 4 -7.42 22.98 -2.24
C ARG A 4 -7.45 21.52 -2.65
N SER A 5 -7.98 21.26 -3.84
CA SER A 5 -7.79 19.96 -4.46
C SER A 5 -6.29 19.66 -4.55
N ILE A 6 -5.86 18.53 -4.03
CA ILE A 6 -4.45 18.09 -4.08
C ILE A 6 -4.08 17.81 -5.54
N ASP A 7 -3.04 18.46 -6.04
CA ASP A 7 -2.53 18.21 -7.40
C ASP A 7 -1.60 16.98 -7.38
N TYR A 8 -2.18 15.79 -7.47
CA TYR A 8 -1.44 14.53 -7.52
C TYR A 8 -0.49 14.42 -8.71
N ARG A 9 -0.77 15.11 -9.81
CA ARG A 9 0.09 15.13 -10.99
C ARG A 9 1.38 15.90 -10.71
N ALA A 10 1.28 17.06 -10.08
CA ALA A 10 2.45 17.81 -9.66
C ALA A 10 3.28 17.04 -8.62
N ILE A 11 2.63 16.38 -7.66
CA ILE A 11 3.29 15.56 -6.63
C ILE A 11 4.04 14.39 -7.28
N GLU A 12 3.41 13.63 -8.18
CA GLU A 12 4.05 12.52 -8.87
C GLU A 12 5.30 12.97 -9.63
N ARG A 13 5.21 14.08 -10.36
CA ARG A 13 6.34 14.65 -11.10
C ARG A 13 7.49 15.01 -10.15
N GLN A 14 7.22 15.73 -9.06
CA GLN A 14 8.22 16.13 -8.08
C GLN A 14 8.91 14.92 -7.44
N LEU A 15 8.14 13.90 -7.01
CA LEU A 15 8.70 12.67 -6.44
C LEU A 15 9.58 11.94 -7.46
N THR A 16 9.12 11.84 -8.71
CA THR A 16 9.83 11.13 -9.77
C THR A 16 11.17 11.81 -10.08
N GLU A 17 11.18 13.13 -10.22
CA GLU A 17 12.37 13.92 -10.51
C GLU A 17 13.35 13.91 -9.32
N ALA A 18 12.88 14.26 -8.11
CA ALA A 18 13.73 14.38 -6.94
C ALA A 18 14.38 13.05 -6.52
N LEU A 19 13.66 11.94 -6.67
CA LEU A 19 14.12 10.62 -6.26
C LEU A 19 14.68 9.78 -7.41
N GLY A 20 14.60 10.27 -8.66
CA GLY A 20 15.01 9.52 -9.85
C GLY A 20 14.28 8.18 -9.94
N LEU A 21 12.97 8.18 -9.76
CA LEU A 21 12.17 6.96 -9.76
C LEU A 21 12.08 6.38 -11.17
N ARG A 22 12.22 5.06 -11.26
CA ARG A 22 12.03 4.31 -12.51
C ARG A 22 10.60 3.82 -12.70
N ARG A 23 9.81 3.86 -11.64
CA ARG A 23 8.40 3.46 -11.62
C ARG A 23 7.59 4.61 -11.05
N ARG A 24 6.40 4.79 -11.59
CA ARG A 24 5.47 5.81 -11.11
C ARG A 24 5.02 5.48 -9.68
N PRO A 25 4.91 6.48 -8.79
CA PRO A 25 4.16 6.36 -7.55
C PRO A 25 2.74 5.84 -7.79
N VAL A 26 2.26 5.01 -6.88
CA VAL A 26 0.94 4.36 -7.01
C VAL A 26 0.01 4.88 -5.93
N ALA A 27 -1.17 5.31 -6.34
CA ALA A 27 -2.30 5.60 -5.49
C ALA A 27 -3.07 4.30 -5.20
N VAL A 28 -3.34 4.03 -3.92
CA VAL A 28 -4.17 2.91 -3.47
C VAL A 28 -5.31 3.45 -2.63
N ALA A 29 -6.54 3.12 -2.99
CA ALA A 29 -7.72 3.52 -2.24
C ALA A 29 -8.62 2.32 -1.92
N PHE A 30 -9.13 2.28 -0.69
CA PHE A 30 -10.02 1.23 -0.18
C PHE A 30 -11.43 1.82 -0.10
N ARG A 31 -12.39 1.23 -0.80
CA ARG A 31 -13.77 1.73 -0.86
C ARG A 31 -14.77 0.58 -0.70
N SER A 32 -16.01 0.92 -0.36
CA SER A 32 -17.11 -0.05 -0.32
C SER A 32 -17.56 -0.43 -1.73
N THR A 33 -17.55 0.53 -2.67
CA THR A 33 -17.96 0.36 -4.05
C THR A 33 -16.98 1.02 -5.01
N PRO A 34 -16.84 0.53 -6.25
CA PRO A 34 -15.96 1.13 -7.23
C PRO A 34 -16.53 2.49 -7.71
N PRO A 35 -15.68 3.49 -7.98
CA PRO A 35 -16.12 4.71 -8.64
C PRO A 35 -16.54 4.40 -10.08
N ALA A 36 -17.42 5.23 -10.62
CA ALA A 36 -17.90 5.09 -12.00
C ALA A 36 -16.74 5.21 -13.00
N GLY A 37 -16.80 4.42 -14.06
CA GLY A 37 -15.84 4.51 -15.17
C GLY A 37 -14.49 3.79 -14.94
N ILE A 38 -14.25 3.26 -13.77
CA ILE A 38 -13.03 2.51 -13.52
C ILE A 38 -13.23 1.03 -13.89
N PRO A 39 -12.36 0.43 -14.73
CA PRO A 39 -12.49 -0.97 -15.12
C PRO A 39 -12.17 -1.89 -13.94
N LYS A 40 -12.91 -2.99 -13.86
CA LYS A 40 -12.55 -4.09 -12.97
C LYS A 40 -11.30 -4.79 -13.51
N PHE A 41 -10.40 -5.18 -12.62
CA PHE A 41 -9.29 -6.07 -12.98
C PHE A 41 -9.82 -7.38 -13.57
N THR A 42 -9.21 -7.78 -14.67
CA THR A 42 -9.49 -9.07 -15.33
C THR A 42 -8.19 -9.86 -15.41
N GLY A 43 -8.20 -11.07 -14.90
CA GLY A 43 -7.02 -11.95 -14.86
C GLY A 43 -6.82 -12.57 -13.49
N THR A 44 -5.70 -13.26 -13.34
CA THR A 44 -5.28 -13.91 -12.10
C THR A 44 -3.87 -13.46 -11.77
N GLU A 45 -3.68 -12.92 -10.56
CA GLU A 45 -2.37 -12.52 -10.09
C GLU A 45 -1.93 -13.40 -8.92
N PRO A 46 -0.63 -13.72 -8.83
CA PRO A 46 -0.10 -14.61 -7.79
C PRO A 46 -0.15 -14.00 -6.40
N SER A 47 -0.17 -12.67 -6.30
CA SER A 47 -0.18 -11.95 -5.03
C SER A 47 -0.74 -10.54 -5.18
N GLY A 48 -1.20 -9.96 -4.06
CA GLY A 48 -1.63 -8.55 -4.01
C GLY A 48 -0.53 -7.56 -4.39
N CYS A 49 0.74 -7.94 -4.26
CA CYS A 49 1.87 -7.11 -4.68
C CYS A 49 1.96 -6.92 -6.20
N SER A 50 1.32 -7.78 -6.99
CA SER A 50 1.28 -7.64 -8.45
C SER A 50 0.40 -6.46 -8.87
N PHE A 51 -0.67 -6.16 -8.14
CA PHE A 51 -1.61 -5.09 -8.50
C PHE A 51 -0.95 -3.71 -8.49
N TRP A 52 -0.20 -3.36 -7.45
CA TRP A 52 0.49 -2.06 -7.45
C TRP A 52 1.59 -1.99 -8.52
N ARG A 53 2.20 -3.12 -8.90
CA ARG A 53 3.19 -3.17 -10.00
C ARG A 53 2.53 -2.91 -11.36
N LEU A 54 1.32 -3.44 -11.57
CA LEU A 54 0.51 -3.16 -12.76
C LEU A 54 0.08 -1.69 -12.82
N ALA A 55 -0.32 -1.11 -11.68
CA ALA A 55 -0.66 0.30 -11.60
C ALA A 55 0.56 1.20 -11.89
N ALA A 56 1.74 0.85 -11.35
CA ALA A 56 2.99 1.57 -11.66
C ALA A 56 3.38 1.51 -13.16
N ALA A 57 2.83 0.55 -13.92
CA ALA A 57 2.97 0.41 -15.36
C ALA A 57 1.77 1.03 -16.12
N GLU A 58 1.22 2.14 -15.59
CA GLU A 58 0.20 2.98 -16.24
C GLU A 58 -1.20 2.37 -16.37
N ARG A 59 -1.60 1.51 -15.41
CA ARG A 59 -2.94 0.92 -15.39
C ARG A 59 -3.77 1.45 -14.22
N THR A 60 -4.98 1.92 -14.51
CA THR A 60 -5.99 2.24 -13.49
C THR A 60 -7.08 1.19 -13.52
N PHE A 61 -7.35 0.57 -12.37
CA PHE A 61 -8.35 -0.48 -12.23
C PHE A 61 -8.75 -0.65 -10.77
N TYR A 62 -9.82 -1.39 -10.53
CA TYR A 62 -10.15 -1.86 -9.18
C TYR A 62 -10.16 -3.40 -9.12
N THR A 63 -9.92 -3.91 -7.91
CA THR A 63 -10.01 -5.32 -7.55
C THR A 63 -11.09 -5.53 -6.50
N VAL A 64 -11.58 -6.74 -6.36
CA VAL A 64 -12.47 -7.17 -5.27
C VAL A 64 -11.74 -8.16 -4.36
N PRO A 65 -12.23 -8.46 -3.14
CA PRO A 65 -11.58 -9.41 -2.23
C PRO A 65 -11.24 -10.77 -2.87
N ALA A 66 -12.07 -11.23 -3.81
CA ALA A 66 -11.82 -12.48 -4.52
C ALA A 66 -10.52 -12.50 -5.33
N ASP A 67 -10.09 -11.35 -5.86
CA ASP A 67 -8.87 -11.21 -6.66
C ASP A 67 -7.58 -11.31 -5.80
N HIS A 68 -7.70 -11.17 -4.47
CA HIS A 68 -6.57 -11.22 -3.53
C HIS A 68 -6.35 -12.59 -2.90
N ARG A 69 -7.19 -13.56 -3.17
CA ARG A 69 -7.18 -14.88 -2.53
C ARG A 69 -5.90 -15.69 -2.78
N ASN A 70 -5.15 -15.38 -3.82
CA ASN A 70 -3.90 -16.08 -4.13
C ASN A 70 -2.74 -15.73 -3.17
N CYS A 71 -2.92 -14.74 -2.29
CA CYS A 71 -1.93 -14.34 -1.31
C CYS A 71 -2.54 -14.39 0.10
N PRO A 72 -2.39 -15.48 0.87
CA PRO A 72 -2.96 -15.60 2.22
C PRO A 72 -2.53 -14.47 3.16
N ILE A 73 -1.26 -14.06 3.11
CA ILE A 73 -0.75 -12.94 3.92
C ILE A 73 -1.38 -11.61 3.49
N GLY A 74 -1.47 -11.35 2.18
CA GLY A 74 -2.13 -10.16 1.66
C GLY A 74 -3.61 -10.11 2.04
N SER A 75 -4.32 -11.22 1.92
CA SER A 75 -5.71 -11.34 2.37
C SER A 75 -5.85 -11.06 3.86
N TYR A 76 -4.95 -11.61 4.69
CA TYR A 76 -4.94 -11.36 6.13
C TYR A 76 -4.73 -9.88 6.46
N THR A 77 -3.70 -9.25 5.90
CA THR A 77 -3.36 -7.85 6.20
C THR A 77 -4.40 -6.86 5.70
N HIS A 78 -5.09 -7.17 4.61
CA HIS A 78 -6.18 -6.35 4.08
C HIS A 78 -7.56 -6.72 4.66
N ASN A 79 -7.60 -7.59 5.68
CA ASN A 79 -8.83 -8.06 6.33
C ASN A 79 -9.84 -8.67 5.34
N MET A 80 -9.34 -9.35 4.31
CA MET A 80 -10.12 -10.06 3.30
C MET A 80 -10.09 -11.55 3.63
N PRO A 81 -11.16 -12.15 4.19
CA PRO A 81 -11.13 -13.55 4.59
C PRO A 81 -10.96 -14.47 3.39
N LEU A 82 -10.15 -15.50 3.56
CA LEU A 82 -10.09 -16.61 2.63
C LEU A 82 -11.40 -17.41 2.71
N PRO A 83 -11.83 -18.03 1.60
CA PRO A 83 -13.00 -18.89 1.63
C PRO A 83 -12.73 -20.12 2.53
N PRO A 84 -13.78 -20.76 3.10
CA PRO A 84 -13.62 -21.82 4.07
C PRO A 84 -12.70 -22.96 3.64
N GLU A 85 -12.76 -23.35 2.38
CA GLU A 85 -11.93 -24.42 1.79
C GLU A 85 -10.43 -24.07 1.72
N ARG A 86 -10.09 -22.78 1.83
CA ARG A 86 -8.70 -22.28 1.82
C ARG A 86 -8.25 -21.69 3.16
N SER A 87 -9.08 -21.78 4.19
CA SER A 87 -8.81 -21.18 5.51
C SER A 87 -7.51 -21.68 6.15
N GLY A 88 -7.11 -22.93 5.90
CA GLY A 88 -5.85 -23.50 6.38
C GLY A 88 -4.58 -22.94 5.73
N GLU A 89 -4.67 -22.30 4.56
CA GLU A 89 -3.50 -21.81 3.83
C GLU A 89 -2.75 -20.70 4.58
N LEU A 90 -3.46 -19.86 5.31
CA LEU A 90 -2.82 -18.82 6.12
C LEU A 90 -1.98 -19.46 7.23
N THR A 91 -2.53 -20.44 7.95
CA THR A 91 -1.81 -21.16 9.02
C THR A 91 -0.58 -21.88 8.47
N GLN A 92 -0.71 -22.55 7.32
CA GLN A 92 0.42 -23.20 6.65
C GLN A 92 1.51 -22.19 6.26
N THR A 93 1.11 -21.06 5.67
CA THR A 93 2.04 -20.01 5.26
C THR A 93 2.78 -19.40 6.47
N LEU A 94 2.06 -19.11 7.55
CA LEU A 94 2.67 -18.59 8.77
C LEU A 94 3.59 -19.63 9.42
N GLY A 95 3.22 -20.91 9.43
CA GLY A 95 4.05 -22.01 9.91
C GLY A 95 5.37 -22.09 9.13
N LEU A 96 5.32 -22.09 7.81
CA LEU A 96 6.51 -22.09 6.97
C LEU A 96 7.41 -20.86 7.22
N MET A 97 6.82 -19.67 7.35
CA MET A 97 7.58 -18.45 7.67
C MET A 97 8.28 -18.53 9.03
N THR A 98 7.66 -19.21 10.00
CA THR A 98 8.24 -19.43 11.33
C THR A 98 9.38 -20.45 11.26
N GLU A 99 9.20 -21.56 10.56
CA GLU A 99 10.25 -22.58 10.35
C GLU A 99 11.48 -22.01 9.68
N LEU A 100 11.28 -21.10 8.70
CA LEU A 100 12.37 -20.40 8.01
C LEU A 100 12.98 -19.26 8.85
N GLY A 101 12.52 -19.02 10.07
CA GLY A 101 13.01 -17.92 10.92
C GLY A 101 12.65 -16.53 10.43
N TYR A 102 11.69 -16.41 9.48
CA TYR A 102 11.28 -15.14 8.90
C TYR A 102 10.42 -14.31 9.85
N LEU A 103 9.61 -14.97 10.67
CA LEU A 103 8.85 -14.37 11.75
C LEU A 103 8.70 -15.35 12.90
N LYS A 104 8.35 -14.85 14.08
CA LYS A 104 7.97 -15.68 15.23
C LYS A 104 6.45 -15.69 15.38
N MET A 105 5.88 -16.79 15.86
CA MET A 105 4.41 -16.91 16.02
C MET A 105 3.83 -15.85 16.96
N GLU A 106 4.59 -15.44 17.98
CA GLU A 106 4.21 -14.36 18.89
C GLU A 106 4.12 -12.98 18.23
N GLU A 107 4.75 -12.79 17.06
CA GLU A 107 4.67 -11.55 16.29
C GLU A 107 3.40 -11.45 15.45
N VAL A 108 2.72 -12.57 15.17
CA VAL A 108 1.55 -12.62 14.27
C VAL A 108 0.41 -11.70 14.74
N PRO A 109 0.03 -11.63 16.02
CA PRO A 109 -1.00 -10.70 16.49
C PRO A 109 -0.66 -9.23 16.25
N GLY A 110 0.64 -8.90 16.19
CA GLY A 110 1.13 -7.53 15.92
C GLY A 110 1.23 -7.17 14.43
N ILE A 111 0.92 -8.11 13.52
CA ILE A 111 0.93 -7.81 12.09
C ILE A 111 -0.15 -6.78 11.76
N PRO A 112 0.20 -5.63 11.14
CA PRO A 112 -0.78 -4.61 10.80
C PRO A 112 -1.88 -5.15 9.88
N ARG A 113 -3.12 -4.80 10.19
CA ARG A 113 -4.30 -5.17 9.40
C ARG A 113 -5.21 -3.96 9.19
N LEU A 114 -5.94 -3.95 8.10
CA LEU A 114 -7.06 -3.02 7.94
C LEU A 114 -8.14 -3.32 8.98
N ALA A 115 -8.76 -2.28 9.51
CA ALA A 115 -9.83 -2.42 10.51
C ALA A 115 -11.07 -3.14 9.94
N GLN A 116 -11.35 -2.93 8.65
CA GLN A 116 -12.49 -3.51 7.95
C GLN A 116 -12.08 -4.07 6.60
N SER A 117 -12.81 -5.07 6.13
CA SER A 117 -12.67 -5.59 4.77
C SER A 117 -13.19 -4.56 3.77
N PRO A 118 -12.39 -4.11 2.81
CA PRO A 118 -12.88 -3.25 1.74
C PRO A 118 -13.75 -4.03 0.76
N GLY A 119 -14.74 -3.36 0.18
CA GLY A 119 -15.51 -3.93 -0.93
C GLY A 119 -14.69 -3.96 -2.21
N VAL A 120 -13.86 -2.94 -2.43
CA VAL A 120 -12.93 -2.84 -3.56
C VAL A 120 -11.63 -2.17 -3.15
N VAL A 121 -10.54 -2.51 -3.86
CA VAL A 121 -9.26 -1.79 -3.81
C VAL A 121 -9.01 -1.18 -5.17
N ILE A 122 -8.79 0.13 -5.21
CA ILE A 122 -8.53 0.89 -6.43
C ILE A 122 -7.03 1.13 -6.51
N TYR A 123 -6.46 0.85 -7.67
CA TYR A 123 -5.06 1.05 -7.98
C TYR A 123 -4.92 1.95 -9.21
N SER A 124 -4.04 2.94 -9.13
CA SER A 124 -3.71 3.80 -10.27
C SER A 124 -2.31 4.37 -10.14
N PRO A 125 -1.70 4.88 -11.22
CA PRO A 125 -0.64 5.87 -11.08
C PRO A 125 -1.14 7.04 -10.24
N LEU A 126 -0.26 7.68 -9.47
CA LEU A 126 -0.67 8.75 -8.57
C LEU A 126 -1.28 9.94 -9.33
N SER A 127 -0.72 10.31 -10.49
CA SER A 127 -1.25 11.41 -11.31
C SER A 127 -2.63 11.16 -11.91
N ASP A 128 -3.05 9.89 -11.98
CA ASP A 128 -4.29 9.43 -12.60
C ASP A 128 -5.27 8.91 -11.53
N ALA A 129 -5.05 9.27 -10.25
CA ALA A 129 -5.87 8.84 -9.15
C ALA A 129 -7.33 9.29 -9.34
N PRO A 130 -8.29 8.34 -9.48
CA PRO A 130 -9.69 8.67 -9.73
C PRO A 130 -10.44 9.14 -8.48
N VAL A 131 -9.84 8.89 -7.32
CA VAL A 131 -10.31 9.32 -5.99
C VAL A 131 -9.09 9.61 -5.12
N ASP A 132 -9.28 10.36 -4.04
CA ASP A 132 -8.20 10.58 -3.07
C ASP A 132 -7.70 9.23 -2.54
N PRO A 133 -6.40 8.92 -2.66
CA PRO A 133 -5.86 7.67 -2.16
C PRO A 133 -5.81 7.65 -0.64
N ASP A 134 -6.03 6.48 -0.04
CA ASP A 134 -5.76 6.26 1.38
C ASP A 134 -4.27 6.07 1.63
N VAL A 135 -3.55 5.54 0.63
CA VAL A 135 -2.11 5.30 0.68
C VAL A 135 -1.47 5.63 -0.66
N VAL A 136 -0.32 6.31 -0.60
CA VAL A 136 0.59 6.46 -1.74
C VAL A 136 1.79 5.53 -1.54
N LEU A 137 2.07 4.72 -2.55
CA LEU A 137 3.17 3.76 -2.55
C LEU A 137 4.26 4.24 -3.51
N VAL A 138 5.48 4.38 -2.99
CA VAL A 138 6.66 4.78 -3.76
C VAL A 138 7.68 3.64 -3.73
N ALA A 139 8.05 3.13 -4.89
CA ALA A 139 9.08 2.10 -5.03
C ALA A 139 10.36 2.70 -5.64
N GLY A 140 11.48 2.51 -4.98
CA GLY A 140 12.75 3.11 -5.40
C GLY A 140 13.97 2.35 -4.89
N ARG A 141 15.15 2.85 -5.24
CA ARG A 141 16.40 2.34 -4.64
C ARG A 141 16.42 2.66 -3.15
N PRO A 142 16.94 1.79 -2.27
CA PRO A 142 16.90 1.99 -0.82
C PRO A 142 17.41 3.38 -0.37
N GLY A 143 18.54 3.85 -0.91
CA GLY A 143 19.07 5.18 -0.57
C GLY A 143 18.14 6.34 -0.94
N ARG A 144 17.34 6.22 -2.02
CA ARG A 144 16.34 7.23 -2.39
C ARG A 144 15.11 7.17 -1.50
N VAL A 145 14.70 5.96 -1.13
CA VAL A 145 13.62 5.73 -0.17
C VAL A 145 13.98 6.31 1.21
N MET A 146 15.24 6.15 1.66
CA MET A 146 15.74 6.77 2.89
C MET A 146 15.62 8.30 2.86
N LEU A 147 15.96 8.95 1.73
CA LEU A 147 15.81 10.40 1.60
C LEU A 147 14.36 10.86 1.73
N LEU A 148 13.42 10.09 1.16
CA LEU A 148 12.00 10.38 1.30
C LEU A 148 11.54 10.26 2.76
N GLN A 149 11.99 9.22 3.48
CA GLN A 149 11.68 9.06 4.90
C GLN A 149 12.25 10.20 5.75
N GLU A 150 13.50 10.58 5.50
CA GLU A 150 14.14 11.69 6.19
C GLU A 150 13.41 13.02 5.95
N ALA A 151 13.05 13.29 4.70
CA ALA A 151 12.27 14.49 4.36
C ALA A 151 10.92 14.54 5.07
N ALA A 152 10.24 13.41 5.16
CA ALA A 152 8.97 13.30 5.85
C ALA A 152 9.10 13.49 7.38
N LEU A 153 10.15 12.90 7.99
CA LEU A 153 10.44 13.11 9.41
C LEU A 153 10.71 14.59 9.71
N ARG A 154 11.46 15.28 8.86
CA ARG A 154 11.71 16.72 8.98
C ARG A 154 10.46 17.56 8.79
N ALA A 155 9.51 17.07 8.00
CA ALA A 155 8.19 17.68 7.85
C ALA A 155 7.21 17.33 9.01
N GLY A 156 7.68 16.68 10.07
CA GLY A 156 6.87 16.32 11.24
C GLY A 156 5.98 15.09 11.03
N VAL A 157 6.22 14.33 9.97
CA VAL A 157 5.50 13.07 9.73
C VAL A 157 6.14 11.95 10.53
N ALA A 158 5.37 11.28 11.37
CA ALA A 158 5.87 10.12 12.11
C ALA A 158 6.21 8.97 11.15
N ALA A 159 7.26 8.23 11.46
CA ALA A 159 7.63 7.02 10.75
C ALA A 159 7.56 5.81 11.69
N LEU A 160 7.10 4.68 11.15
CA LEU A 160 7.24 3.40 11.83
C LEU A 160 8.69 2.91 11.79
N ALA A 161 9.05 2.11 12.76
CA ALA A 161 10.27 1.32 12.67
C ALA A 161 10.29 0.57 11.33
N PRO A 162 11.44 0.49 10.66
CA PRO A 162 11.54 -0.14 9.35
C PRO A 162 10.99 -1.57 9.37
N LEU A 163 10.08 -1.86 8.45
CA LEU A 163 9.57 -3.21 8.21
C LEU A 163 10.48 -3.94 7.21
N LEU A 164 11.80 -3.88 7.44
CA LEU A 164 12.80 -4.42 6.53
C LEU A 164 12.59 -5.92 6.30
N GLY A 165 12.62 -6.33 5.03
CA GLY A 165 12.40 -7.71 4.65
C GLY A 165 10.94 -8.18 4.75
N ARG A 166 10.02 -7.36 5.24
CA ARG A 166 8.60 -7.71 5.32
C ARG A 166 7.87 -7.42 3.99
N PRO A 167 6.78 -8.16 3.69
CA PRO A 167 5.97 -7.92 2.49
C PRO A 167 5.38 -6.51 2.47
N THR A 168 5.28 -5.91 1.29
CA THR A 168 4.67 -4.58 1.08
C THR A 168 3.24 -4.49 1.61
N CYS A 169 2.48 -5.59 1.55
CA CYS A 169 1.12 -5.66 2.08
C CYS A 169 1.03 -5.43 3.61
N MET A 170 2.13 -5.50 4.34
CA MET A 170 2.17 -5.09 5.75
C MET A 170 2.32 -3.58 5.92
N ALA A 171 3.03 -2.92 5.00
CA ALA A 171 3.25 -1.47 5.07
C ALA A 171 1.97 -0.68 4.75
N LEU A 172 1.13 -1.16 3.83
CA LEU A 172 -0.12 -0.49 3.45
C LEU A 172 -1.06 -0.29 4.66
N PRO A 173 -1.54 -1.33 5.36
CA PRO A 173 -2.42 -1.15 6.51
C PRO A 173 -1.74 -0.45 7.69
N ALA A 174 -0.42 -0.61 7.86
CA ALA A 174 0.32 0.09 8.91
C ALA A 174 0.28 1.61 8.71
N SER A 175 0.48 2.09 7.48
CA SER A 175 0.40 3.51 7.15
C SER A 175 -0.99 4.08 7.38
N ILE A 176 -2.04 3.33 7.04
CA ILE A 176 -3.43 3.75 7.23
C ILE A 176 -3.78 3.80 8.72
N ALA A 177 -3.53 2.72 9.44
CA ALA A 177 -3.95 2.59 10.84
C ALA A 177 -3.29 3.61 11.76
N GLN A 178 -2.06 4.00 11.47
CA GLN A 178 -1.26 4.88 12.33
C GLN A 178 -1.02 6.27 11.75
N GLY A 179 -1.44 6.53 10.50
CA GLY A 179 -1.22 7.82 9.85
C GLY A 179 0.25 8.17 9.68
N VAL A 180 1.09 7.18 9.39
CA VAL A 180 2.56 7.29 9.40
C VAL A 180 3.17 6.81 8.09
N ILE A 181 4.46 7.09 7.91
CA ILE A 181 5.26 6.46 6.86
C ILE A 181 5.73 5.08 7.32
N ALA A 182 5.52 4.07 6.49
CA ALA A 182 6.06 2.74 6.67
C ALA A 182 6.98 2.37 5.49
N SER A 183 8.06 1.65 5.76
CA SER A 183 9.04 1.26 4.75
C SER A 183 9.45 -0.20 4.88
N THR A 184 9.55 -0.89 3.74
CA THR A 184 10.13 -2.24 3.64
C THR A 184 11.55 -2.23 3.08
N GLY A 185 12.20 -1.08 3.02
CA GLY A 185 13.56 -0.87 2.51
C GLY A 185 13.62 -0.34 1.08
N CYS A 186 12.82 -0.84 0.16
CA CYS A 186 12.73 -0.35 -1.23
C CYS A 186 11.35 0.18 -1.61
N VAL A 187 10.39 0.08 -0.71
CA VAL A 187 9.03 0.61 -0.86
C VAL A 187 8.68 1.44 0.37
N VAL A 188 8.14 2.62 0.14
CA VAL A 188 7.57 3.50 1.17
C VAL A 188 6.10 3.66 0.91
N THR A 189 5.31 3.66 1.97
CA THR A 189 3.88 3.97 1.96
C THR A 189 3.59 5.11 2.92
N ALA A 190 2.71 6.02 2.53
CA ALA A 190 2.24 7.12 3.37
C ALA A 190 0.74 7.29 3.20
N SER A 191 0.02 7.49 4.31
CA SER A 191 -1.42 7.77 4.26
C SER A 191 -1.70 9.20 3.82
N THR A 192 -2.80 9.42 3.11
CA THR A 192 -3.21 10.73 2.59
C THR A 192 -3.45 11.78 3.68
N PRO A 193 -4.06 11.47 4.83
CA PRO A 193 -4.18 12.44 5.94
C PRO A 193 -2.83 13.00 6.41
N THR A 194 -1.77 12.22 6.26
CA THR A 194 -0.41 12.62 6.60
C THR A 194 0.14 13.64 5.59
N LEU A 195 -0.14 13.45 4.29
CA LEU A 195 0.27 14.39 3.24
C LEU A 195 -0.47 15.73 3.31
N ALA A 196 -1.74 15.73 3.74
CA ALA A 196 -2.53 16.94 3.88
C ALA A 196 -2.07 17.85 5.03
N ARG A 197 -1.43 17.32 6.07
CA ARG A 197 -0.92 18.10 7.21
C ARG A 197 0.34 18.91 6.90
N THR A 198 1.13 18.48 5.92
CA THR A 198 2.39 19.16 5.53
C THR A 198 2.17 20.37 4.63
N SER A 199 0.96 20.58 4.09
CA SER A 199 0.61 21.72 3.23
C SER A 199 0.05 22.94 3.99
N SER A 200 0.00 22.90 5.32
CA SER A 200 -0.59 23.95 6.17
C SER A 200 0.41 24.71 7.04
N THR A 201 1.72 24.61 6.75
CA THR A 201 2.77 25.45 7.41
C THR A 201 3.47 26.35 6.41
#